data_45ba63a46762f8582d9b26186a7e609a
#
_entry.id   45ba63a46762f8582d9b26186a7e609a
#
_cell.length_a   1.000
_cell.length_b   1.000
_cell.length_c   1.000
_cell.angle_alpha   90.00
_cell.angle_beta   90.00
_cell.angle_gamma   90.00
#
_symmetry.space_group_name_H-M   'P 1'
#
loop_
_entity.id
_entity.type
_entity.pdbx_description
1 polymer ?
#
loop_
_entity_poly.entity_id
_entity_poly.type
_entity_poly.pdbx_seq_one_letter_code
_entity_poly.pdbx_strand_id
1 'polypeptide(L)'
;MPTRGSRTNRERSEGMSYLEGHRQRLRDRFNGSVLSAFEDHEVLELLLTYAVPRKDVKPIARALLDRFGALSNVLDTPAAELAKIDGIGDSAATLLNLMPALTRRYLRVRWGHKPQLSTREDLGGSA
;
A
#
# COMPACT_ATOMS: atom_id res chain seq x y z
N MET A 1 35.19 12.13 -17.87
CA MET A 1 34.19 12.84 -18.39
C MET A 1 32.87 12.25 -18.22
N PRO A 2 32.01 12.97 -17.73
CA PRO A 2 30.72 12.42 -17.48
C PRO A 2 30.03 12.12 -18.76
N THR A 3 29.20 11.14 -18.70
CA THR A 3 28.49 10.74 -19.81
C THR A 3 27.33 11.63 -19.98
N ARG A 4 27.06 12.04 -21.18
CA ARG A 4 26.02 12.86 -21.36
C ARG A 4 24.79 12.23 -21.13
N GLY A 5 23.80 12.77 -20.63
CA GLY A 5 22.53 12.24 -20.36
C GLY A 5 22.49 11.41 -19.11
N SER A 6 23.61 11.24 -18.43
CA SER A 6 23.65 10.50 -17.21
C SER A 6 23.70 11.43 -16.04
N ARG A 7 23.07 11.04 -14.96
CA ARG A 7 23.19 11.79 -13.75
C ARG A 7 24.53 11.50 -13.11
N THR A 8 25.04 12.47 -12.40
CA THR A 8 26.24 12.25 -11.61
C THR A 8 25.87 11.39 -10.42
N ASN A 9 26.87 10.85 -9.76
CA ASN A 9 26.63 10.09 -8.56
C ASN A 9 25.95 10.91 -7.50
N ARG A 10 26.30 12.19 -7.43
CA ARG A 10 25.71 13.06 -6.45
C ARG A 10 24.23 13.25 -6.71
N GLU A 11 23.87 13.48 -7.96
CA GLU A 11 22.46 13.68 -8.31
C GLU A 11 21.62 12.44 -8.01
N ARG A 12 22.17 11.25 -8.28
CA ARG A 12 21.48 10.04 -7.99
C ARG A 12 21.30 9.82 -6.50
N SER A 13 22.33 10.14 -5.73
CA SER A 13 22.26 10.02 -4.28
C SER A 13 21.24 10.94 -3.71
N GLU A 14 21.17 12.17 -4.20
CA GLU A 14 20.21 13.13 -3.69
C GLU A 14 18.78 12.70 -3.98
N GLY A 15 18.53 12.17 -5.19
CA GLY A 15 17.22 11.69 -5.54
C GLY A 15 16.80 10.49 -4.70
N MET A 16 17.73 9.58 -4.47
CA MET A 16 17.44 8.41 -3.66
C MET A 16 17.22 8.80 -2.21
N SER A 17 17.98 9.77 -1.71
CA SER A 17 17.79 10.26 -0.34
C SER A 17 16.41 10.89 -0.16
N TYR A 18 15.95 11.60 -1.17
CA TYR A 18 14.64 12.20 -1.10
C TYR A 18 13.55 11.13 -1.02
N LEU A 19 13.62 10.13 -1.89
CA LEU A 19 12.64 9.05 -1.89
C LEU A 19 12.71 8.23 -0.61
N GLU A 20 13.92 7.96 -0.15
CA GLU A 20 14.09 7.20 1.08
C GLU A 20 13.60 7.99 2.28
N GLY A 21 13.83 9.30 2.27
CA GLY A 21 13.30 10.16 3.34
C GLY A 21 11.79 10.15 3.40
N HIS A 22 11.14 10.17 2.23
CA HIS A 22 9.69 10.12 2.18
C HIS A 22 9.18 8.77 2.72
N ARG A 23 9.83 7.67 2.33
CA ARG A 23 9.46 6.34 2.81
C ARG A 23 9.61 6.24 4.32
N GLN A 24 10.72 6.77 4.83
CA GLN A 24 10.96 6.73 6.26
C GLN A 24 9.94 7.57 7.01
N ARG A 25 9.57 8.71 6.48
CA ARG A 25 8.57 9.56 7.13
C ARG A 25 7.22 8.87 7.22
N LEU A 26 6.83 8.13 6.17
CA LEU A 26 5.57 7.38 6.21
C LEU A 26 5.62 6.32 7.30
N ARG A 27 6.72 5.60 7.41
CA ARG A 27 6.88 4.56 8.41
C ARG A 27 6.90 5.14 9.81
N ASP A 28 7.63 6.23 10.00
CA ASP A 28 7.72 6.88 11.29
C ASP A 28 6.36 7.41 11.72
N ARG A 29 5.63 7.95 10.78
CA ARG A 29 4.31 8.46 11.07
C ARG A 29 3.36 7.35 11.51
N PHE A 30 3.44 6.20 10.86
CA PHE A 30 2.63 5.06 11.25
C PHE A 30 3.04 4.56 12.63
N ASN A 31 4.33 4.47 12.89
CA ASN A 31 4.82 3.97 14.17
C ASN A 31 4.52 4.92 15.31
N GLY A 32 4.40 6.20 15.02
CA GLY A 32 4.14 7.19 16.07
C GLY A 32 2.67 7.54 16.23
N SER A 33 1.79 6.96 15.43
CA SER A 33 0.40 7.30 15.53
C SER A 33 -0.42 6.10 15.02
N VAL A 34 -1.64 6.33 14.55
CA VAL A 34 -2.46 5.23 14.07
C VAL A 34 -2.80 5.45 12.62
N LEU A 35 -3.12 4.36 11.96
CA LEU A 35 -3.38 4.40 10.53
C LEU A 35 -4.60 5.26 10.19
N SER A 36 -5.51 5.42 11.14
CA SER A 36 -6.71 6.24 10.90
C SER A 36 -6.38 7.70 10.61
N ALA A 37 -5.16 8.13 10.91
CA ALA A 37 -4.72 9.49 10.59
C ALA A 37 -4.22 9.63 9.16
N PHE A 38 -4.16 8.52 8.42
CA PHE A 38 -3.68 8.53 7.03
C PHE A 38 -4.83 8.68 6.06
N GLU A 39 -4.57 9.40 4.97
CA GLU A 39 -5.49 9.41 3.85
C GLU A 39 -5.31 8.10 3.07
N ASP A 40 -6.30 7.73 2.27
CA ASP A 40 -6.22 6.49 1.51
C ASP A 40 -4.95 6.40 0.66
N HIS A 41 -4.58 7.49 -0.02
CA HIS A 41 -3.38 7.44 -0.85
C HIS A 41 -2.13 7.24 0.00
N GLU A 42 -2.13 7.75 1.22
CA GLU A 42 -0.98 7.59 2.11
C GLU A 42 -0.86 6.16 2.62
N VAL A 43 -1.98 5.50 2.86
CA VAL A 43 -1.97 4.08 3.22
C VAL A 43 -1.35 3.27 2.09
N LEU A 44 -1.78 3.55 0.86
CA LEU A 44 -1.22 2.86 -0.30
C LEU A 44 0.27 3.15 -0.47
N GLU A 45 0.66 4.41 -0.29
CA GLU A 45 2.07 4.78 -0.38
C GLU A 45 2.89 3.98 0.63
N LEU A 46 2.41 3.88 1.85
CA LEU A 46 3.13 3.14 2.88
C LEU A 46 3.29 1.67 2.48
N LEU A 47 2.23 1.03 2.03
CA LEU A 47 2.30 -0.35 1.59
C LEU A 47 3.28 -0.51 0.42
N LEU A 48 3.21 0.40 -0.53
CA LEU A 48 4.04 0.31 -1.72
C LEU A 48 5.52 0.49 -1.41
N THR A 49 5.86 1.16 -0.30
CA THR A 49 7.27 1.30 0.05
C THR A 49 7.93 -0.05 0.31
N TYR A 50 7.16 -1.08 0.61
CA TYR A 50 7.71 -2.40 0.90
C TYR A 50 7.79 -3.30 -0.33
N ALA A 51 7.12 -2.93 -1.42
CA ALA A 51 7.08 -3.77 -2.60
C ALA A 51 7.60 -3.09 -3.86
N VAL A 52 7.78 -1.79 -3.84
CA VAL A 52 8.25 -1.05 -5.00
C VAL A 52 9.48 -0.26 -4.60
N PRO A 53 10.66 -0.83 -4.75
CA PRO A 53 11.88 -0.14 -4.34
C PRO A 53 12.25 0.96 -5.32
N ARG A 54 12.82 2.01 -4.79
CA ARG A 54 13.47 3.06 -5.58
C ARG A 54 12.59 3.91 -6.49
N LYS A 55 11.29 3.70 -6.48
CA LYS A 55 10.40 4.54 -7.27
C LYS A 55 9.60 5.45 -6.36
N ASP A 56 9.17 6.55 -6.91
CA ASP A 56 8.27 7.42 -6.19
C ASP A 56 6.91 6.73 -6.18
N VAL A 57 6.43 6.38 -5.01
CA VAL A 57 5.17 5.65 -4.88
C VAL A 57 3.94 6.53 -4.93
N LYS A 58 4.11 7.85 -4.85
CA LYS A 58 2.97 8.77 -4.88
C LYS A 58 2.16 8.66 -6.17
N PRO A 59 2.77 8.75 -7.36
CA PRO A 59 1.96 8.63 -8.57
C PRO A 59 1.34 7.28 -8.74
N ILE A 60 2.00 6.23 -8.23
CA ILE A 60 1.44 4.88 -8.32
C ILE A 60 0.19 4.77 -7.44
N ALA A 61 0.26 5.29 -6.22
CA ALA A 61 -0.90 5.27 -5.33
C ALA A 61 -2.07 6.05 -5.91
N ARG A 62 -1.78 7.20 -6.51
CA ARG A 62 -2.83 8.00 -7.11
C ARG A 62 -3.46 7.31 -8.31
N ALA A 63 -2.64 6.64 -9.13
CA ALA A 63 -3.15 5.92 -10.29
C ALA A 63 -4.07 4.78 -9.85
N LEU A 64 -3.73 4.11 -8.76
CA LEU A 64 -4.57 3.05 -8.23
C LEU A 64 -5.92 3.58 -7.77
N LEU A 65 -5.91 4.67 -7.04
CA LEU A 65 -7.16 5.26 -6.57
C LEU A 65 -7.98 5.85 -7.70
N ASP A 66 -7.34 6.46 -8.68
CA ASP A 66 -8.04 7.00 -9.83
C ASP A 66 -8.73 5.89 -10.61
N ARG A 67 -8.08 4.74 -10.75
CA ARG A 67 -8.62 3.66 -11.53
C ARG A 67 -9.70 2.89 -10.79
N PHE A 68 -9.51 2.62 -9.52
CA PHE A 68 -10.40 1.73 -8.79
C PHE A 68 -11.29 2.41 -7.77
N GLY A 69 -11.04 3.66 -7.47
CA GLY A 69 -11.96 4.50 -6.72
C GLY A 69 -11.69 4.61 -5.23
N ALA A 70 -11.54 3.53 -4.54
CA ALA A 70 -11.37 3.55 -3.09
C ALA A 70 -10.33 2.56 -2.66
N LEU A 71 -9.79 2.76 -1.47
CA LEU A 71 -8.76 1.87 -0.94
C LEU A 71 -9.25 0.42 -0.90
N SER A 72 -10.46 0.19 -0.42
CA SER A 72 -10.98 -1.17 -0.35
C SER A 72 -11.10 -1.80 -1.74
N ASN A 73 -11.49 -1.01 -2.73
CA ASN A 73 -11.59 -1.52 -4.10
C ASN A 73 -10.22 -1.91 -4.64
N VAL A 74 -9.21 -1.09 -4.34
CA VAL A 74 -7.84 -1.41 -4.76
C VAL A 74 -7.41 -2.74 -4.18
N LEU A 75 -7.59 -2.91 -2.88
CA LEU A 75 -7.12 -4.11 -2.19
C LEU A 75 -7.90 -5.36 -2.62
N ASP A 76 -9.13 -5.19 -3.05
CA ASP A 76 -9.96 -6.32 -3.49
C ASP A 76 -9.83 -6.63 -4.97
N THR A 77 -9.11 -5.81 -5.71
CA THR A 77 -8.94 -6.03 -7.16
C THR A 77 -7.94 -7.15 -7.38
N PRO A 78 -8.26 -8.11 -8.28
CA PRO A 78 -7.35 -9.22 -8.54
C PRO A 78 -5.97 -8.73 -8.99
N ALA A 79 -4.96 -9.47 -8.59
CA ALA A 79 -3.56 -9.08 -8.87
C ALA A 79 -3.32 -8.82 -10.35
N ALA A 80 -3.94 -9.61 -11.22
CA ALA A 80 -3.72 -9.44 -12.66
C ALA A 80 -4.20 -8.06 -13.15
N GLU A 81 -5.27 -7.54 -12.55
CA GLU A 81 -5.76 -6.22 -12.90
C GLU A 81 -4.89 -5.13 -12.28
N LEU A 82 -4.46 -5.35 -11.05
CA LEU A 82 -3.59 -4.39 -10.40
C LEU A 82 -2.27 -4.24 -11.17
N ALA A 83 -1.77 -5.33 -11.70
CA ALA A 83 -0.50 -5.31 -12.42
C ALA A 83 -0.55 -4.53 -13.73
N LYS A 84 -1.73 -4.14 -14.17
CA LYS A 84 -1.85 -3.30 -15.36
C LYS A 84 -1.51 -1.85 -15.06
N ILE A 85 -1.45 -1.49 -13.80
CA ILE A 85 -1.06 -0.13 -13.41
C ILE A 85 0.45 -0.02 -13.52
N ASP A 86 0.92 1.03 -14.19
CA ASP A 86 2.34 1.25 -14.37
C ASP A 86 3.01 1.36 -13.00
N GLY A 87 4.05 0.60 -12.80
CA GLY A 87 4.77 0.57 -11.52
C GLY A 87 4.35 -0.55 -10.60
N ILE A 88 3.26 -1.26 -10.90
CA ILE A 88 2.81 -2.37 -10.08
C ILE A 88 3.24 -3.67 -10.74
N GLY A 89 4.20 -4.32 -10.15
CA GLY A 89 4.62 -5.65 -10.59
C GLY A 89 3.96 -6.72 -9.73
N ASP A 90 4.43 -7.94 -9.87
CA ASP A 90 3.84 -9.08 -9.16
C ASP A 90 3.93 -8.93 -7.65
N SER A 91 5.06 -8.46 -7.15
CA SER A 91 5.24 -8.32 -5.70
C SER A 91 4.26 -7.32 -5.12
N ALA A 92 4.12 -6.17 -5.78
CA ALA A 92 3.22 -5.14 -5.27
C ALA A 92 1.77 -5.61 -5.36
N ALA A 93 1.39 -6.24 -6.46
CA ALA A 93 0.02 -6.74 -6.62
C ALA A 93 -0.29 -7.79 -5.55
N THR A 94 0.65 -8.68 -5.29
CA THR A 94 0.47 -9.72 -4.27
C THR A 94 0.35 -9.08 -2.88
N LEU A 95 1.19 -8.11 -2.59
CA LEU A 95 1.12 -7.45 -1.28
C LEU A 95 -0.25 -6.80 -1.06
N LEU A 96 -0.76 -6.12 -2.09
CA LEU A 96 -2.06 -5.47 -1.95
C LEU A 96 -3.18 -6.50 -1.72
N ASN A 97 -3.15 -7.61 -2.45
CA ASN A 97 -4.17 -8.65 -2.25
C ASN A 97 -4.01 -9.37 -0.92
N LEU A 98 -2.80 -9.39 -0.38
CA LEU A 98 -2.56 -10.03 0.90
C LEU A 98 -3.24 -9.29 2.03
N MET A 99 -3.41 -7.99 1.92
CA MET A 99 -3.93 -7.18 3.01
C MET A 99 -5.33 -7.58 3.47
N PRO A 100 -6.32 -7.69 2.59
CA PRO A 100 -7.64 -8.13 3.06
C PRO A 100 -7.64 -9.58 3.51
N ALA A 101 -6.84 -10.44 2.89
CA ALA A 101 -6.74 -11.83 3.32
C ALA A 101 -6.15 -11.93 4.72
N LEU A 102 -5.10 -11.16 4.98
CA LEU A 102 -4.48 -11.13 6.29
C LEU A 102 -5.42 -10.54 7.33
N THR A 103 -6.15 -9.51 6.95
CA THR A 103 -7.10 -8.88 7.85
C THR A 103 -8.17 -9.87 8.28
N ARG A 104 -8.70 -10.66 7.35
CA ARG A 104 -9.70 -11.67 7.68
C ARG A 104 -9.13 -12.74 8.62
N ARG A 105 -7.90 -13.17 8.36
CA ARG A 105 -7.24 -14.15 9.21
C ARG A 105 -7.00 -13.57 10.61
N TYR A 106 -6.53 -12.34 10.67
CA TYR A 106 -6.24 -11.67 11.93
C TYR A 106 -7.49 -11.56 12.79
N LEU A 107 -8.59 -11.11 12.18
CA LEU A 107 -9.83 -10.95 12.94
C LEU A 107 -10.37 -12.29 13.42
N ARG A 108 -10.28 -13.31 12.59
CA ARG A 108 -10.76 -14.62 12.96
C ARG A 108 -9.94 -15.20 14.12
N VAL A 109 -8.64 -15.05 14.06
CA VAL A 109 -7.78 -15.57 15.13
C VAL A 109 -7.99 -14.79 16.42
N ARG A 110 -8.09 -13.46 16.31
CA ARG A 110 -8.19 -12.64 17.49
C ARG A 110 -9.53 -12.81 18.21
N TRP A 111 -10.59 -12.95 17.46
CA TRP A 111 -11.92 -13.04 18.06
C TRP A 111 -12.56 -14.42 17.92
N GLY A 112 -11.81 -15.40 17.62
CA GLY A 112 -12.29 -16.73 17.48
C GLY A 112 -13.14 -16.85 16.24
N HIS A 113 -14.09 -17.74 16.23
CA HIS A 113 -14.82 -17.92 15.07
C HIS A 113 -15.98 -17.05 14.98
N LYS A 114 -16.13 -16.14 15.87
CA LYS A 114 -17.23 -15.34 15.77
C LYS A 114 -16.90 -14.08 15.41
N PRO A 115 -16.85 -13.76 14.27
CA PRO A 115 -16.61 -12.46 13.88
C PRO A 115 -17.94 -11.85 14.05
N GLN A 116 -18.39 -11.57 14.88
CA GLN A 116 -19.61 -11.02 15.03
C GLN A 116 -19.74 -9.70 14.68
N LEU A 117 -19.74 -9.45 14.25
CA LEU A 117 -19.79 -8.23 13.88
C LEU A 117 -20.69 -7.99 13.07
N SER A 118 -20.95 -9.29 13.75
CA SER A 118 -21.54 -9.19 13.23
C SER A 118 -22.20 -9.34 13.09
N THR A 119 -22.72 -9.52 13.58
CA THR A 119 -23.28 -9.44 13.53
C THR A 119 -23.85 -9.60 13.33
N ARG A 120 -24.28 -9.60 13.47
CA ARG A 120 -24.75 -9.50 13.43
C ARG A 120 -24.93 -9.78 13.06
N GLU A 121 -25.02 -10.18 13.41
CA GLU A 121 -25.16 -10.17 13.32
C GLU A 121 -25.06 -10.35 13.02
N ASP A 122 -25.34 -10.56 13.41
CA ASP A 122 -25.23 -10.45 13.36
C ASP A 122 -25.34 -10.44 12.93
N LEU A 123 -25.70 -10.46 12.91
CA LEU A 123 -25.78 -10.15 12.68
C LEU A 123 -25.94 -10.42 12.06
N GLY A 124 -26.52 -10.91 12.11
CA GLY A 124 -26.48 -10.76 11.72
C GLY A 124 -26.44 -11.41 11.35
N GLY A 125 -26.79 -11.80 11.52
CA GLY A 125 -26.44 -11.79 11.26
C GLY A 125 -26.19 -12.39 11.00
N SER A 126 -26.12 -12.60 11.01
CA SER A 126 -25.71 -12.62 10.77
C SER A 126 -25.45 -12.85 10.60
N ALA A 127 -25.52 -12.94 10.61
CA ALA A 127 -25.06 -12.87 10.49
C ALA A 127 -25.02 -12.98 10.47
#